data_21323a0c318ebaf743c935a76447832e
#
_entry.id   21323a0c318ebaf743c935a76447832e
#
_cell.length_a   1.000
_cell.length_b   1.000
_cell.length_c   1.000
_cell.angle_alpha   90.00
_cell.angle_beta   90.00
_cell.angle_gamma   90.00
#
_symmetry.space_group_name_H-M   'P 1'
#
loop_
_entity.id
_entity.type
_entity.pdbx_description
1 polymer ?
#
loop_
_entity_poly.entity_id
_entity_poly.type
_entity_poly.pdbx_seq_one_letter_code
_entity_poly.pdbx_strand_id
1 'polypeptide(L)'
;MSRRRWTSSWQRPNGNRYRLKLAKAFRWRPHGPVMSFFRDNVALDYYSGGFDGPAEGLLLVHGSVSRSLAPVFLERLQRVAQDFARQHLADQRLPEAAREGYTLVLAMRRWEFNAFLRLRR
;
A
#
# COMPACT_ATOMS: atom_id res chain seq x y z
N MET A 1 4.76 0.51 -17.73
CA MET A 1 4.97 0.67 -17.30
C MET A 1 5.30 0.70 -17.07
N SER A 2 5.20 0.81 -17.16
CA SER A 2 5.47 0.96 -16.82
C SER A 2 5.48 0.93 -16.08
N ARG A 3 5.38 0.57 -15.80
CA ARG A 3 5.62 0.69 -15.04
C ARG A 3 6.31 0.42 -14.46
N ARG A 4 6.64 0.47 -14.22
CA ARG A 4 7.34 0.36 -13.68
C ARG A 4 8.17 0.38 -13.10
N ARG A 5 8.09 0.73 -13.12
CA ARG A 5 9.03 0.96 -12.67
C ARG A 5 9.22 2.20 -12.10
N TRP A 6 8.29 3.06 -12.00
CA TRP A 6 8.61 4.23 -11.32
C TRP A 6 9.05 3.92 -9.91
N THR A 7 8.69 2.80 -9.42
CA THR A 7 9.26 2.40 -8.16
C THR A 7 10.74 2.19 -8.27
N SER A 8 11.26 1.93 -9.46
CA SER A 8 12.67 1.84 -9.57
C SER A 8 13.28 3.06 -10.18
N SER A 9 12.49 3.84 -10.90
CA SER A 9 13.11 4.95 -11.60
C SER A 9 13.33 6.15 -10.71
N TRP A 10 12.56 6.32 -9.65
CA TRP A 10 12.75 7.49 -8.85
C TRP A 10 13.71 7.31 -7.73
N GLN A 11 14.61 6.40 -7.90
CA GLN A 11 15.52 6.20 -6.93
C GLN A 11 16.88 6.37 -7.24
N ARG A 12 17.28 7.02 -8.25
CA ARG A 12 18.56 7.11 -8.55
C ARG A 12 19.22 7.97 -7.87
N PRO A 13 20.23 8.44 -7.44
CA PRO A 13 21.38 7.59 -7.43
C PRO A 13 21.37 6.66 -6.23
N ASN A 14 20.41 6.83 -5.39
CA ASN A 14 20.28 5.97 -4.24
C ASN A 14 19.29 4.89 -4.48
N GLY A 15 19.17 4.42 -5.70
CA GLY A 15 18.13 3.52 -6.08
C GLY A 15 17.98 2.31 -5.22
N ASN A 16 19.08 1.64 -4.92
CA ASN A 16 19.01 0.45 -4.11
C ASN A 16 18.54 0.73 -2.70
N ARG A 17 19.02 1.79 -2.12
CA ARG A 17 18.64 2.12 -0.78
C ARG A 17 17.18 2.50 -0.71
N TYR A 18 16.71 3.24 -1.68
CA TYR A 18 15.33 3.66 -1.72
C TYR A 18 14.42 2.47 -1.91
N ARG A 19 14.82 1.56 -2.78
CA ARG A 19 14.07 0.36 -2.99
C ARG A 19 13.97 -0.48 -1.73
N LEU A 20 15.02 -0.58 -0.96
CA LEU A 20 14.98 -1.31 0.29
C LEU A 20 14.00 -0.68 1.27
N LYS A 21 13.96 0.64 1.29
CA LYS A 21 13.00 1.30 2.14
C LYS A 21 11.58 0.97 1.75
N LEU A 22 11.30 0.94 0.45
CA LEU A 22 9.97 0.62 -0.01
C LEU A 22 9.60 -0.82 0.22
N ALA A 23 10.61 -1.71 0.26
CA ALA A 23 10.35 -3.11 0.49
C ALA A 23 10.10 -3.43 1.95
N LYS A 24 10.38 -2.50 2.85
CA LYS A 24 10.12 -2.72 4.25
C LYS A 24 8.77 -2.17 4.62
N ALA A 25 8.07 -2.89 5.46
CA ALA A 25 6.82 -2.37 5.96
C ALA A 25 7.12 -1.23 6.92
N PHE A 26 6.52 -0.09 6.69
CA PHE A 26 6.70 1.03 7.57
C PHE A 26 5.48 1.93 7.52
N ARG A 27 5.32 2.70 8.57
CA ARG A 27 4.22 3.62 8.66
C ARG A 27 4.67 4.96 8.09
N TRP A 28 3.95 5.42 7.09
CA TRP A 28 4.29 6.69 6.47
C TRP A 28 4.01 7.82 7.45
N ARG A 29 4.92 8.77 7.48
CA ARG A 29 4.74 9.94 8.29
C ARG A 29 3.65 10.81 7.71
N PRO A 30 2.71 11.31 8.51
CA PRO A 30 1.72 12.25 7.98
C PRO A 30 2.42 13.43 7.32
N HIS A 31 1.99 13.76 6.14
CA HIS A 31 2.56 14.88 5.37
C HIS A 31 4.04 14.71 5.07
N GLY A 32 4.55 13.49 5.18
CA GLY A 32 5.92 13.23 4.82
C GLY A 32 6.11 13.13 3.32
N PRO A 33 7.37 13.14 2.85
CA PRO A 33 7.62 13.16 1.41
C PRO A 33 7.12 11.94 0.65
N VAL A 34 7.20 10.75 1.25
CA VAL A 34 6.74 9.56 0.55
C VAL A 34 5.24 9.58 0.38
N MET A 35 4.51 9.97 1.42
CA MET A 35 3.08 10.03 1.34
C MET A 35 2.62 11.11 0.37
N SER A 36 3.27 12.25 0.38
CA SER A 36 2.94 13.31 -0.55
C SER A 36 3.20 12.88 -1.99
N PHE A 37 4.32 12.22 -2.23
CA PHE A 37 4.63 11.76 -3.56
C PHE A 37 3.57 10.78 -4.06
N PHE A 38 3.20 9.83 -3.22
CA PHE A 38 2.19 8.85 -3.59
C PHE A 38 0.88 9.54 -3.93
N ARG A 39 0.42 10.41 -3.03
CA ARG A 39 -0.87 11.07 -3.21
C ARG A 39 -0.89 11.93 -4.46
N ASP A 40 0.20 12.64 -4.71
CA ASP A 40 0.21 13.62 -5.77
C ASP A 40 0.57 13.03 -7.14
N ASN A 41 1.25 11.91 -7.17
CA ASN A 41 1.78 11.40 -8.43
C ASN A 41 1.32 10.02 -8.83
N VAL A 42 0.97 9.16 -7.91
CA VAL A 42 0.68 7.77 -8.27
C VAL A 42 -0.67 7.26 -7.83
N ALA A 43 -1.30 7.88 -6.84
CA ALA A 43 -2.54 7.31 -6.31
C ALA A 43 -3.62 7.18 -7.38
N LEU A 44 -3.75 8.17 -8.22
CA LEU A 44 -4.79 8.13 -9.24
C LEU A 44 -4.53 7.00 -10.23
N ASP A 45 -3.29 6.85 -10.64
CA ASP A 45 -2.93 5.78 -11.55
C ASP A 45 -3.18 4.42 -10.92
N TYR A 46 -2.77 4.26 -9.67
CA TYR A 46 -2.94 3.00 -8.98
C TYR A 46 -4.41 2.62 -8.86
N TYR A 47 -5.26 3.58 -8.50
CA TYR A 47 -6.66 3.29 -8.26
C TYR A 47 -7.49 3.27 -9.54
N SER A 48 -6.91 3.60 -10.67
CA SER A 48 -7.64 3.52 -11.91
C SER A 48 -7.66 2.11 -12.49
N GLY A 49 -6.91 1.18 -11.91
CA GLY A 49 -6.95 -0.19 -12.36
C GLY A 49 -8.22 -0.90 -11.95
N GLY A 50 -8.47 -2.03 -12.55
CA GLY A 50 -9.69 -2.77 -12.28
C GLY A 50 -9.63 -3.68 -11.08
N PHE A 51 -8.45 -4.04 -10.61
CA PHE A 51 -8.28 -4.91 -9.45
C PHE A 51 -9.01 -6.24 -9.60
N ASP A 52 -9.10 -6.72 -10.83
CA ASP A 52 -9.85 -7.95 -11.09
C ASP A 52 -9.01 -9.05 -11.70
N GLY A 53 -7.71 -8.88 -11.75
CA GLY A 53 -6.83 -9.93 -12.23
C GLY A 53 -6.55 -10.98 -11.17
N PRO A 54 -5.80 -12.03 -11.53
CA PRO A 54 -5.42 -13.02 -10.53
C PRO A 54 -4.61 -12.37 -9.41
N ALA A 55 -4.95 -12.68 -8.19
CA ALA A 55 -4.27 -12.15 -7.02
C ALA A 55 -4.41 -10.63 -6.87
N GLU A 56 -5.43 -10.04 -7.47
CA GLU A 56 -5.73 -8.62 -7.30
C GLU A 56 -7.03 -8.44 -6.55
N GLY A 57 -7.14 -7.36 -5.82
CA GLY A 57 -8.36 -7.08 -5.10
C GLY A 57 -8.33 -5.71 -4.47
N LEU A 58 -9.50 -5.13 -4.32
CA LEU A 58 -9.64 -3.86 -3.64
C LEU A 58 -10.77 -4.02 -2.63
N LEU A 59 -10.47 -3.75 -1.38
CA LEU A 59 -11.44 -3.89 -0.31
C LEU A 59 -11.69 -2.52 0.31
N LEU A 60 -12.96 -2.18 0.43
CA LEU A 60 -13.36 -0.96 1.09
C LEU A 60 -14.45 -1.31 2.09
N VAL A 61 -14.21 -1.04 3.36
CA VAL A 61 -15.17 -1.30 4.40
C VAL A 61 -15.27 -0.08 5.28
N HIS A 62 -16.48 0.32 5.58
CA HIS A 62 -16.71 1.42 6.50
C HIS A 62 -17.56 0.92 7.66
N GLY A 63 -17.17 1.25 8.87
CA GLY A 63 -17.93 0.86 10.04
C GLY A 63 -17.39 1.53 11.28
N SER A 64 -18.11 1.35 12.37
CA SER A 64 -17.69 1.90 13.65
C SER A 64 -17.08 0.80 14.49
N VAL A 65 -15.93 1.06 15.06
CA VAL A 65 -15.31 0.11 15.97
C VAL A 65 -14.96 0.83 17.26
N SER A 66 -14.81 0.08 18.33
CA SER A 66 -14.49 0.68 19.61
C SER A 66 -13.10 1.30 19.58
N ARG A 67 -12.95 2.33 20.42
CA ARG A 67 -11.65 2.99 20.50
C ARG A 67 -10.56 2.06 20.98
N SER A 68 -10.92 1.10 21.82
CA SER A 68 -9.89 0.19 22.34
C SER A 68 -9.46 -0.85 21.31
N LEU A 69 -10.32 -1.18 20.36
CA LEU A 69 -9.98 -2.19 19.37
C LEU A 69 -9.42 -1.63 18.08
N ALA A 70 -9.65 -0.33 17.83
CA ALA A 70 -9.14 0.25 16.59
C ALA A 70 -7.63 0.08 16.43
N PRO A 71 -6.82 0.31 17.48
CA PRO A 71 -5.37 0.11 17.32
C PRO A 71 -5.00 -1.33 17.00
N VAL A 72 -5.80 -2.29 17.45
CA VAL A 72 -5.52 -3.69 17.16
C VAL A 72 -5.63 -3.96 15.66
N PHE A 73 -6.63 -3.36 15.00
CA PHE A 73 -6.75 -3.52 13.57
C PHE A 73 -5.59 -2.90 12.83
N LEU A 74 -5.13 -1.75 13.29
CA LEU A 74 -3.96 -1.14 12.67
C LEU A 74 -2.75 -2.04 12.79
N GLU A 75 -2.56 -2.67 13.95
CA GLU A 75 -1.47 -3.60 14.11
C GLU A 75 -1.56 -4.78 13.16
N ARG A 76 -2.77 -5.25 12.91
CA ARG A 76 -2.96 -6.36 11.98
C ARG A 76 -2.57 -5.94 10.56
N LEU A 77 -2.95 -4.73 10.17
CA LEU A 77 -2.55 -4.25 8.86
C LEU A 77 -1.04 -4.14 8.74
N GLN A 78 -0.39 -3.65 9.80
CA GLN A 78 1.06 -3.54 9.78
C GLN A 78 1.72 -4.91 9.68
N ARG A 79 1.12 -5.92 10.32
CA ARG A 79 1.68 -7.27 10.23
C ARG A 79 1.55 -7.83 8.82
N VAL A 80 0.42 -7.59 8.16
CA VAL A 80 0.28 -8.02 6.78
C VAL A 80 1.31 -7.35 5.90
N ALA A 81 1.53 -6.05 6.10
CA ALA A 81 2.53 -5.34 5.32
C ALA A 81 3.93 -5.91 5.54
N GLN A 82 4.25 -6.25 6.80
CA GLN A 82 5.54 -6.83 7.09
C GLN A 82 5.70 -8.21 6.47
N ASP A 83 4.63 -9.00 6.49
CA ASP A 83 4.67 -10.32 5.85
C ASP A 83 4.91 -10.19 4.35
N PHE A 84 4.27 -9.23 3.72
CA PHE A 84 4.47 -8.99 2.30
C PHE A 84 5.93 -8.59 2.02
N ALA A 85 6.46 -7.69 2.84
CA ALA A 85 7.84 -7.25 2.67
C ALA A 85 8.83 -8.40 2.84
N ARG A 86 8.58 -9.27 3.81
CA ARG A 86 9.46 -10.42 4.01
C ARG A 86 9.38 -11.38 2.83
N GLN A 87 8.18 -11.57 2.30
CA GLN A 87 8.02 -12.44 1.14
C GLN A 87 8.73 -11.85 -0.08
N HIS A 88 8.66 -10.54 -0.23
CA HIS A 88 9.37 -9.88 -1.32
C HIS A 88 10.87 -10.17 -1.25
N LEU A 89 11.44 -10.04 -0.06
CA LEU A 89 12.87 -10.28 0.09
C LEU A 89 13.23 -11.74 -0.16
N ALA A 90 12.39 -12.65 0.31
CA ALA A 90 12.65 -14.07 0.10
C ALA A 90 12.58 -14.44 -1.37
N ASP A 91 11.66 -13.82 -2.09
CA ASP A 91 11.45 -14.20 -3.49
C ASP A 91 12.43 -13.54 -4.44
N GLN A 92 13.31 -12.66 -3.94
CA GLN A 92 14.33 -12.09 -4.81
C GLN A 92 15.27 -13.13 -5.38
N ARG A 93 15.29 -14.32 -4.79
CA ARG A 93 16.11 -15.41 -5.30
C ARG A 93 15.49 -16.09 -6.51
N LEU A 94 14.22 -15.89 -6.75
CA LEU A 94 13.55 -16.52 -7.87
C LEU A 94 13.87 -15.78 -9.17
N PRO A 95 13.81 -16.48 -10.31
CA PRO A 95 13.99 -15.79 -11.58
C PRO A 95 12.81 -14.84 -11.84
N GLU A 96 13.07 -13.84 -12.65
CA GLU A 96 12.05 -12.86 -12.95
C GLU A 96 10.78 -13.46 -13.50
N ALA A 97 10.91 -14.51 -14.28
CA ALA A 97 9.73 -15.13 -14.88
C ALA A 97 8.80 -15.74 -13.84
N ALA A 98 9.30 -15.98 -12.63
CA ALA A 98 8.49 -16.57 -11.57
C ALA A 98 7.93 -15.51 -10.63
N ARG A 99 8.14 -14.24 -10.90
CA ARG A 99 7.72 -13.15 -10.03
C ARG A 99 6.92 -12.14 -10.79
N GLU A 100 6.07 -11.45 -10.05
CA GLU A 100 5.27 -10.40 -10.61
C GLU A 100 5.35 -9.21 -9.68
N GLY A 101 5.31 -8.00 -10.19
CA GLY A 101 5.33 -6.82 -9.36
C GLY A 101 3.94 -6.49 -8.85
N TYR A 102 3.78 -6.47 -7.54
CA TYR A 102 2.52 -6.10 -6.90
C TYR A 102 2.76 -4.95 -5.97
N THR A 103 1.80 -4.06 -5.87
CA THR A 103 1.83 -2.99 -4.89
C THR A 103 0.65 -3.17 -3.95
N LEU A 104 0.95 -3.22 -2.68
CA LEU A 104 -0.04 -3.42 -1.63
C LEU A 104 -0.20 -2.12 -0.85
N VAL A 105 -1.41 -1.60 -0.79
CA VAL A 105 -1.69 -0.41 -0.02
C VAL A 105 -2.70 -0.78 1.06
N LEU A 106 -2.36 -0.49 2.29
CA LEU A 106 -3.23 -0.75 3.43
C LEU A 106 -3.40 0.57 4.15
N ALA A 107 -4.63 0.93 4.42
CA ALA A 107 -4.89 2.22 5.04
C ALA A 107 -6.07 2.14 5.98
N MET A 108 -5.97 2.87 7.08
CA MET A 108 -7.04 2.93 8.05
C MET A 108 -6.98 4.32 8.66
N ARG A 109 -8.10 5.03 8.65
CA ARG A 109 -8.17 6.32 9.28
C ARG A 109 -9.60 6.61 9.70
N ARG A 110 -9.76 7.50 10.64
CA ARG A 110 -11.07 7.99 10.98
C ARG A 110 -11.56 8.83 9.82
N TRP A 111 -12.71 8.46 9.27
CA TRP A 111 -13.22 9.18 8.13
C TRP A 111 -14.67 8.81 7.91
N GLU A 112 -15.50 9.82 7.80
CA GLU A 112 -16.90 9.62 7.51
C GLU A 112 -17.26 10.49 6.32
N PHE A 113 -17.44 9.83 5.20
CA PHE A 113 -17.83 10.50 3.99
C PHE A 113 -19.33 10.80 4.04
N ASN A 114 -19.74 11.92 3.51
CA ASN A 114 -21.15 12.33 3.60
C ASN A 114 -22.10 11.27 3.05
N ALA A 115 -21.72 10.59 2.00
CA ALA A 115 -22.57 9.55 1.44
C ALA A 115 -22.77 8.42 2.42
N PHE A 116 -21.72 8.07 3.18
CA PHE A 116 -21.86 7.04 4.19
C PHE A 116 -22.75 7.50 5.33
N LEU A 117 -22.67 8.76 5.70
CA LEU A 117 -23.51 9.29 6.76
C LEU A 117 -24.98 9.19 6.40
N ARG A 118 -25.30 9.41 5.15
CA ARG A 118 -26.69 9.31 4.71
C ARG A 118 -27.19 7.88 4.73
N LEU A 119 -26.31 6.92 4.60
CA LEU A 119 -26.71 5.53 4.65
C LEU A 119 -26.86 4.99 6.06
N ARG A 120 -26.45 5.76 7.03
CA ARG A 120 -26.47 5.29 8.40
C ARG A 120 -27.79 5.42 9.10
N ARG A 121 -28.82 5.71 8.52
CA ARG A 121 -30.04 5.88 9.20
C ARG A 121 -30.74 4.68 9.55
#